data_01a86ae4a2ed892ce5a0cf8c059d01cf
#
_entry.id   01a86ae4a2ed892ce5a0cf8c059d01cf
#
_cell.length_a   1.000
_cell.length_b   1.000
_cell.length_c   1.000
_cell.angle_alpha   90.00
_cell.angle_beta   90.00
_cell.angle_gamma   90.00
#
_symmetry.space_group_name_H-M   'P 1'
#
loop_
_entity.id
_entity.type
_entity.pdbx_description
1 polymer ?
#
loop_
_entity_poly.entity_id
_entity_poly.type
_entity_poly.pdbx_seq_one_letter_code
_entity_poly.pdbx_strand_id
1 'polypeptide(L)'
;FHYINAGIGGTTSHFGTARAESDLLSHKPDFVIIEFSVNDDSTEFFRETYEGLVRRVWQDENEPAVMLVHNVYYNNGGNAQIMHGQIARHYNLPAVSMQSSIYPEVVAGRIPNRRITEDDLHPNDKGHELVASVITYALEKIHITQTKDAKPEFPEPLTDNCYEKAVRLDNRNYEPENQGFVKDTRVQEEVKDCFKNGWSAKEKGASLTFAVNGSEIAAQYKRCVTKPAPVALAIVDGDEAHAVTLDANFDEDWGDSLTLTPVLVHGKEGAHTVEIRLISGDSTMPSAFELISVIVSEK
;
A
#
# COMPACT_ATOMS: atom_id res chain seq x y z
N PHE A 1 -0.99 -26.84 3.67
CA PHE A 1 -0.70 -25.45 3.32
C PHE A 1 -0.97 -24.58 4.52
N HIS A 2 -0.06 -23.63 4.79
CA HIS A 2 -0.29 -22.56 5.74
C HIS A 2 -0.59 -21.29 4.92
N TYR A 3 -1.73 -20.66 5.18
CA TYR A 3 -2.18 -19.47 4.46
C TYR A 3 -2.05 -18.23 5.34
N ILE A 4 -1.47 -17.18 4.79
CA ILE A 4 -1.31 -15.88 5.46
C ILE A 4 -2.01 -14.84 4.60
N ASN A 5 -2.96 -14.12 5.18
CA ASN A 5 -3.56 -12.95 4.56
C ASN A 5 -2.88 -11.68 5.08
N ALA A 6 -1.97 -11.13 4.26
CA ALA A 6 -1.30 -9.87 4.53
C ALA A 6 -2.02 -8.66 3.88
N GLY A 7 -3.25 -8.82 3.38
CA GLY A 7 -4.04 -7.76 2.77
C GLY A 7 -4.58 -6.76 3.79
N ILE A 8 -4.48 -5.46 3.48
CA ILE A 8 -5.13 -4.36 4.20
C ILE A 8 -5.98 -3.60 3.19
N GLY A 9 -7.30 -3.57 3.39
CA GLY A 9 -8.24 -2.92 2.48
C GLY A 9 -7.95 -1.44 2.27
N GLY A 10 -8.17 -0.94 1.05
CA GLY A 10 -8.00 0.46 0.71
C GLY A 10 -6.56 0.98 0.74
N THR A 11 -5.54 0.10 0.70
CA THR A 11 -4.13 0.51 0.73
C THR A 11 -3.41 0.18 -0.57
N THR A 12 -2.34 0.92 -0.87
CA THR A 12 -1.59 0.89 -2.13
C THR A 12 -0.29 0.10 -2.03
N SER A 13 0.35 -0.17 -3.17
CA SER A 13 1.67 -0.81 -3.24
C SER A 13 2.77 -0.02 -2.52
N HIS A 14 2.65 1.31 -2.46
CA HIS A 14 3.57 2.16 -1.68
C HIS A 14 3.61 1.73 -0.20
N PHE A 15 2.44 1.53 0.42
CA PHE A 15 2.39 0.99 1.78
C PHE A 15 2.77 -0.50 1.81
N GLY A 16 2.37 -1.26 0.80
CA GLY A 16 2.74 -2.67 0.64
C GLY A 16 4.25 -2.88 0.77
N THR A 17 5.05 -2.07 0.08
CA THR A 17 6.51 -2.14 0.12
C THR A 17 7.06 -1.87 1.53
N ALA A 18 6.60 -0.80 2.18
CA ALA A 18 7.12 -0.40 3.49
C ALA A 18 6.82 -1.39 4.63
N ARG A 19 5.80 -2.23 4.47
CA ARG A 19 5.39 -3.23 5.47
C ARG A 19 5.71 -4.68 5.06
N ALA A 20 6.28 -4.88 3.87
CA ALA A 20 6.53 -6.23 3.33
C ALA A 20 7.36 -7.09 4.29
N GLU A 21 8.37 -6.51 4.93
CA GLU A 21 9.21 -7.22 5.90
C GLU A 21 8.40 -7.73 7.09
N SER A 22 7.68 -6.84 7.77
CA SER A 22 6.97 -7.20 9.01
C SER A 22 5.76 -8.09 8.79
N ASP A 23 5.00 -7.84 7.70
CA ASP A 23 3.67 -8.42 7.53
C ASP A 23 3.67 -9.63 6.58
N LEU A 24 4.75 -9.86 5.85
CA LEU A 24 4.86 -10.90 4.84
C LEU A 24 6.16 -11.72 4.95
N LEU A 25 7.33 -11.09 4.77
CA LEU A 25 8.60 -11.79 4.61
C LEU A 25 9.09 -12.43 5.91
N SER A 26 8.79 -11.83 7.08
CA SER A 26 9.04 -12.43 8.40
C SER A 26 8.40 -13.82 8.59
N HIS A 27 7.39 -14.15 7.80
CA HIS A 27 6.73 -15.46 7.80
C HIS A 27 7.39 -16.48 6.88
N LYS A 28 8.44 -16.10 6.14
CA LYS A 28 9.19 -16.95 5.21
C LYS A 28 8.29 -17.70 4.22
N PRO A 29 7.51 -16.98 3.40
CA PRO A 29 6.59 -17.62 2.48
C PRO A 29 7.32 -18.38 1.36
N ASP A 30 6.79 -19.53 0.95
CA ASP A 30 7.25 -20.25 -0.25
C ASP A 30 6.65 -19.68 -1.54
N PHE A 31 5.48 -19.05 -1.43
CA PHE A 31 4.74 -18.49 -2.56
C PHE A 31 3.99 -17.23 -2.16
N VAL A 32 4.10 -16.18 -2.97
CA VAL A 32 3.46 -14.89 -2.73
C VAL A 32 2.60 -14.48 -3.93
N ILE A 33 1.36 -14.10 -3.64
CA ILE A 33 0.48 -13.42 -4.61
C ILE A 33 0.46 -11.94 -4.27
N ILE A 34 0.77 -11.09 -5.28
CA ILE A 34 0.75 -9.63 -5.15
C ILE A 34 -0.42 -9.06 -5.96
N GLU A 35 -1.34 -8.34 -5.28
CA GLU A 35 -2.49 -7.68 -5.87
C GLU A 35 -2.68 -6.28 -5.29
N PHE A 36 -2.61 -5.24 -6.13
CA PHE A 36 -2.86 -3.83 -5.82
C PHE A 36 -3.53 -3.09 -6.98
N SER A 37 -3.95 -3.81 -8.02
CA SER A 37 -4.32 -3.21 -9.30
C SER A 37 -5.58 -2.33 -9.26
N VAL A 38 -6.41 -2.46 -8.23
CA VAL A 38 -7.63 -1.65 -8.04
C VAL A 38 -7.46 -0.55 -6.99
N ASN A 39 -6.37 -0.56 -6.24
CA ASN A 39 -6.04 0.45 -5.23
C ASN A 39 -4.96 1.42 -5.71
N ASP A 40 -4.06 0.95 -6.57
CA ASP A 40 -3.09 1.81 -7.23
C ASP A 40 -3.73 2.50 -8.45
N ASP A 41 -3.37 3.75 -8.70
CA ASP A 41 -3.68 4.42 -9.94
C ASP A 41 -2.74 3.98 -11.07
N SER A 42 -3.20 4.10 -12.32
CA SER A 42 -2.38 3.77 -13.50
C SER A 42 -1.39 4.91 -13.81
N THR A 43 -0.42 5.14 -12.92
CA THR A 43 0.59 6.21 -12.99
C THR A 43 2.02 5.69 -12.86
N GLU A 44 3.00 6.50 -13.26
CA GLU A 44 4.43 6.20 -13.12
C GLU A 44 4.82 6.01 -11.63
N PHE A 45 4.24 6.81 -10.74
CA PHE A 45 4.44 6.67 -9.30
C PHE A 45 4.09 5.26 -8.81
N PHE A 46 2.91 4.77 -9.15
CA PHE A 46 2.49 3.43 -8.74
C PHE A 46 3.18 2.32 -9.53
N ARG A 47 3.69 2.57 -10.73
CA ARG A 47 4.59 1.63 -11.40
C ARG A 47 5.86 1.42 -10.58
N GLU A 48 6.46 2.50 -10.07
CA GLU A 48 7.70 2.44 -9.31
C GLU A 48 7.50 1.82 -7.92
N THR A 49 6.46 2.22 -7.17
CA THR A 49 6.18 1.62 -5.86
C THR A 49 5.84 0.13 -5.97
N TYR A 50 5.11 -0.26 -7.03
CA TYR A 50 4.80 -1.65 -7.31
C TYR A 50 6.06 -2.45 -7.71
N GLU A 51 6.95 -1.87 -8.51
CA GLU A 51 8.24 -2.47 -8.81
C GLU A 51 9.06 -2.69 -7.53
N GLY A 52 9.16 -1.68 -6.67
CA GLY A 52 9.88 -1.78 -5.40
C GLY A 52 9.35 -2.94 -4.54
N LEU A 53 8.02 -3.12 -4.45
CA LEU A 53 7.41 -4.25 -3.75
C LEU A 53 7.77 -5.59 -4.40
N VAL A 54 7.61 -5.71 -5.71
CA VAL A 54 7.91 -6.95 -6.45
C VAL A 54 9.37 -7.34 -6.29
N ARG A 55 10.30 -6.39 -6.44
CA ARG A 55 11.73 -6.60 -6.28
C ARG A 55 12.06 -7.06 -4.86
N ARG A 56 11.54 -6.35 -3.85
CA ARG A 56 11.76 -6.68 -2.44
C ARG A 56 11.29 -8.10 -2.08
N VAL A 57 10.13 -8.51 -2.57
CA VAL A 57 9.59 -9.85 -2.33
C VAL A 57 10.38 -10.91 -3.07
N TRP A 58 10.70 -10.68 -4.33
CA TRP A 58 11.35 -11.70 -5.15
C TRP A 58 12.84 -11.91 -4.80
N GLN A 59 13.50 -10.87 -4.27
CA GLN A 59 14.91 -10.93 -3.82
C GLN A 59 15.07 -11.36 -2.36
N ASP A 60 13.97 -11.66 -1.67
CA ASP A 60 14.03 -12.13 -0.29
C ASP A 60 14.90 -13.39 -0.15
N GLU A 61 15.58 -13.54 0.99
CA GLU A 61 16.50 -14.65 1.26
C GLU A 61 15.84 -16.04 1.18
N ASN A 62 14.53 -16.12 1.38
CA ASN A 62 13.74 -17.34 1.26
C ASN A 62 13.34 -17.67 -0.18
N GLU A 63 13.62 -16.78 -1.15
CA GLU A 63 13.38 -16.98 -2.58
C GLU A 63 11.94 -17.41 -2.92
N PRO A 64 10.89 -16.70 -2.44
CA PRO A 64 9.53 -17.10 -2.70
C PRO A 64 9.19 -17.07 -4.20
N ALA A 65 8.40 -18.02 -4.65
CA ALA A 65 7.77 -17.90 -5.96
C ALA A 65 6.76 -16.74 -5.93
N VAL A 66 6.72 -15.93 -6.99
CA VAL A 66 5.85 -14.74 -7.07
C VAL A 66 4.88 -14.86 -8.24
N MET A 67 3.60 -14.57 -7.99
CA MET A 67 2.56 -14.39 -9.00
C MET A 67 1.88 -13.04 -8.83
N LEU A 68 1.71 -12.32 -9.93
CA LEU A 68 1.00 -11.04 -9.95
C LEU A 68 -0.47 -11.28 -10.33
N VAL A 69 -1.38 -10.67 -9.59
CA VAL A 69 -2.82 -10.73 -9.87
C VAL A 69 -3.33 -9.33 -10.14
N HIS A 70 -4.12 -9.18 -11.21
CA HIS A 70 -4.73 -7.91 -11.57
C HIS A 70 -6.26 -8.06 -11.51
N ASN A 71 -6.87 -7.55 -10.45
CA ASN A 71 -8.30 -7.43 -10.36
C ASN A 71 -8.81 -6.22 -11.18
N VAL A 72 -10.11 -5.96 -11.19
CA VAL A 72 -10.73 -4.98 -12.06
C VAL A 72 -12.02 -4.45 -11.44
N TYR A 73 -12.35 -3.18 -11.71
CA TYR A 73 -13.70 -2.67 -11.49
C TYR A 73 -14.65 -3.25 -12.55
N TYR A 74 -15.60 -4.06 -12.13
CA TYR A 74 -16.50 -4.81 -13.02
C TYR A 74 -17.57 -3.96 -13.72
N ASN A 75 -17.74 -2.69 -13.34
CA ASN A 75 -18.64 -1.76 -14.02
C ASN A 75 -17.98 -1.03 -15.21
N ASN A 76 -16.66 -0.82 -15.18
CA ASN A 76 -15.97 0.02 -16.16
C ASN A 76 -14.66 -0.58 -16.72
N GLY A 77 -14.16 -1.67 -16.12
CA GLY A 77 -12.90 -2.30 -16.52
C GLY A 77 -11.65 -1.58 -16.05
N GLY A 78 -11.78 -0.58 -15.15
CA GLY A 78 -10.66 0.22 -14.64
C GLY A 78 -9.74 -0.59 -13.73
N ASN A 79 -8.43 -0.39 -13.87
CA ASN A 79 -7.39 -0.86 -12.95
C ASN A 79 -6.01 -0.32 -13.36
N ALA A 80 -4.97 -0.60 -12.55
CA ALA A 80 -3.58 -0.22 -12.83
C ALA A 80 -2.80 -1.28 -13.66
N GLN A 81 -3.46 -2.27 -14.26
CA GLN A 81 -2.80 -3.38 -14.97
C GLN A 81 -1.83 -2.91 -16.06
N ILE A 82 -2.06 -1.75 -16.69
CA ILE A 82 -1.15 -1.23 -17.72
C ILE A 82 0.24 -1.00 -17.12
N MET A 83 0.33 -0.42 -15.94
CA MET A 83 1.60 -0.15 -15.25
C MET A 83 2.16 -1.42 -14.60
N HIS A 84 1.36 -2.14 -13.85
CA HIS A 84 1.78 -3.38 -13.19
C HIS A 84 2.19 -4.47 -14.19
N GLY A 85 1.52 -4.55 -15.35
CA GLY A 85 1.86 -5.49 -16.42
C GLY A 85 3.20 -5.19 -17.11
N GLN A 86 3.72 -3.95 -17.03
CA GLN A 86 5.09 -3.66 -17.49
C GLN A 86 6.10 -4.32 -16.56
N ILE A 87 5.86 -4.28 -15.25
CA ILE A 87 6.69 -4.96 -14.25
C ILE A 87 6.65 -6.48 -14.46
N ALA A 88 5.45 -7.05 -14.61
CA ALA A 88 5.29 -8.49 -14.89
C ALA A 88 6.13 -8.94 -16.10
N ARG A 89 6.08 -8.19 -17.20
CA ARG A 89 6.83 -8.52 -18.44
C ARG A 89 8.33 -8.32 -18.27
N HIS A 90 8.76 -7.24 -17.59
CA HIS A 90 10.16 -6.93 -17.38
C HIS A 90 10.88 -8.03 -16.58
N TYR A 91 10.23 -8.49 -15.52
CA TYR A 91 10.76 -9.54 -14.64
C TYR A 91 10.38 -10.96 -15.07
N ASN A 92 9.67 -11.12 -16.20
CA ASN A 92 9.16 -12.40 -16.69
C ASN A 92 8.40 -13.19 -15.60
N LEU A 93 7.61 -12.47 -14.78
CA LEU A 93 6.81 -13.06 -13.72
C LEU A 93 5.44 -13.49 -14.24
N PRO A 94 4.91 -14.62 -13.74
CA PRO A 94 3.55 -15.03 -14.04
C PRO A 94 2.56 -13.98 -13.54
N ALA A 95 1.61 -13.61 -14.41
CA ALA A 95 0.55 -12.67 -14.09
C ALA A 95 -0.80 -13.17 -14.61
N VAL A 96 -1.85 -12.95 -13.84
CA VAL A 96 -3.25 -13.23 -14.21
C VAL A 96 -4.08 -11.97 -14.17
N SER A 97 -5.05 -11.85 -15.08
CA SER A 97 -5.83 -10.65 -15.28
C SER A 97 -7.33 -10.96 -15.30
N MET A 98 -8.05 -10.37 -14.36
CA MET A 98 -9.52 -10.44 -14.34
C MET A 98 -10.12 -9.55 -15.43
N GLN A 99 -9.41 -8.48 -15.84
CA GLN A 99 -9.80 -7.66 -16.98
C GLN A 99 -9.79 -8.44 -18.32
N SER A 100 -8.89 -9.41 -18.45
CA SER A 100 -8.78 -10.21 -19.69
C SER A 100 -9.56 -11.53 -19.64
N SER A 101 -10.01 -11.96 -18.46
CA SER A 101 -10.71 -13.25 -18.26
C SER A 101 -12.18 -13.08 -17.86
N ILE A 102 -12.46 -12.59 -16.66
CA ILE A 102 -13.83 -12.50 -16.12
C ILE A 102 -14.59 -11.30 -16.70
N TYR A 103 -13.96 -10.14 -16.78
CA TYR A 103 -14.60 -8.89 -17.20
C TYR A 103 -15.26 -8.96 -18.60
N PRO A 104 -14.66 -9.58 -19.64
CA PRO A 104 -15.30 -9.75 -20.93
C PRO A 104 -16.60 -10.58 -20.85
N GLU A 105 -16.68 -11.53 -19.93
CA GLU A 105 -17.89 -12.33 -19.70
C GLU A 105 -19.01 -11.51 -19.07
N VAL A 106 -18.61 -10.57 -18.17
CA VAL A 106 -19.53 -9.61 -17.55
C VAL A 106 -20.06 -8.63 -18.59
N VAL A 107 -19.17 -8.02 -19.40
CA VAL A 107 -19.55 -7.09 -20.48
C VAL A 107 -20.47 -7.74 -21.50
N ALA A 108 -20.22 -9.01 -21.84
CA ALA A 108 -21.06 -9.78 -22.77
C ALA A 108 -22.39 -10.27 -22.15
N GLY A 109 -22.62 -9.98 -20.87
CA GLY A 109 -23.84 -10.40 -20.14
C GLY A 109 -23.92 -11.91 -19.87
N ARG A 110 -22.85 -12.67 -20.10
CA ARG A 110 -22.80 -14.12 -19.80
C ARG A 110 -22.66 -14.36 -18.29
N ILE A 111 -22.00 -13.45 -17.58
CA ILE A 111 -21.95 -13.43 -16.11
C ILE A 111 -22.61 -12.13 -15.66
N PRO A 112 -23.79 -12.18 -15.01
CA PRO A 112 -24.40 -11.00 -14.42
C PRO A 112 -23.47 -10.41 -13.34
N ASN A 113 -23.15 -9.12 -13.41
CA ASN A 113 -22.23 -8.46 -12.50
C ASN A 113 -22.61 -8.69 -11.01
N ARG A 114 -23.89 -8.47 -10.67
CA ARG A 114 -24.41 -8.65 -9.30
C ARG A 114 -24.40 -10.10 -8.78
N ARG A 115 -24.03 -11.07 -9.62
CA ARG A 115 -23.80 -12.45 -9.18
C ARG A 115 -22.43 -12.64 -8.54
N ILE A 116 -21.46 -11.77 -8.87
CA ILE A 116 -20.04 -11.93 -8.50
C ILE A 116 -19.53 -10.80 -7.62
N THR A 117 -20.20 -9.67 -7.58
CA THR A 117 -19.88 -8.50 -6.75
C THR A 117 -21.16 -7.72 -6.42
N GLU A 118 -21.20 -7.10 -5.25
CA GLU A 118 -22.33 -6.26 -4.85
C GLU A 118 -22.09 -4.78 -5.13
N ASP A 119 -20.84 -4.36 -5.18
CA ASP A 119 -20.38 -2.96 -5.32
C ASP A 119 -19.53 -2.69 -6.57
N ASP A 120 -19.51 -3.60 -7.53
CA ASP A 120 -18.74 -3.55 -8.77
C ASP A 120 -17.23 -3.79 -8.61
N LEU A 121 -16.73 -4.01 -7.41
CA LEU A 121 -15.30 -4.18 -7.11
C LEU A 121 -15.01 -5.45 -6.32
N HIS A 122 -15.57 -5.54 -5.10
CA HIS A 122 -15.24 -6.61 -4.17
C HIS A 122 -15.96 -7.90 -4.54
N PRO A 123 -15.23 -8.98 -4.89
CA PRO A 123 -15.84 -10.26 -5.18
C PRO A 123 -16.59 -10.81 -3.96
N ASN A 124 -17.83 -11.27 -4.16
CA ASN A 124 -18.50 -12.14 -3.21
C ASN A 124 -17.99 -13.60 -3.37
N ASP A 125 -18.55 -14.57 -2.66
CA ASP A 125 -18.10 -15.97 -2.70
C ASP A 125 -18.02 -16.52 -4.13
N LYS A 126 -18.99 -16.19 -5.00
CA LYS A 126 -18.98 -16.62 -6.41
C LYS A 126 -17.92 -15.90 -7.24
N GLY A 127 -17.68 -14.62 -6.96
CA GLY A 127 -16.59 -13.85 -7.56
C GLY A 127 -15.24 -14.42 -7.15
N HIS A 128 -15.03 -14.73 -5.88
CA HIS A 128 -13.82 -15.37 -5.38
C HIS A 128 -13.57 -16.75 -6.01
N GLU A 129 -14.64 -17.56 -6.20
CA GLU A 129 -14.54 -18.85 -6.90
C GLU A 129 -14.03 -18.69 -8.33
N LEU A 130 -14.51 -17.67 -9.06
CA LEU A 130 -14.04 -17.38 -10.41
C LEU A 130 -12.59 -16.88 -10.43
N VAL A 131 -12.23 -15.95 -9.55
CA VAL A 131 -10.85 -15.46 -9.41
C VAL A 131 -9.90 -16.62 -9.09
N ALA A 132 -10.26 -17.48 -8.15
CA ALA A 132 -9.50 -18.68 -7.80
C ALA A 132 -9.35 -19.63 -9.00
N SER A 133 -10.38 -19.79 -9.82
CA SER A 133 -10.33 -20.62 -11.03
C SER A 133 -9.33 -20.09 -12.07
N VAL A 134 -9.26 -18.76 -12.23
CA VAL A 134 -8.27 -18.13 -13.14
C VAL A 134 -6.85 -18.34 -12.63
N ILE A 135 -6.63 -18.15 -11.33
CA ILE A 135 -5.31 -18.37 -10.68
C ILE A 135 -4.90 -19.85 -10.79
N THR A 136 -5.80 -20.78 -10.46
CA THR A 136 -5.53 -22.21 -10.50
C THR A 136 -5.20 -22.67 -11.93
N TYR A 137 -5.95 -22.20 -12.93
CA TYR A 137 -5.67 -22.50 -14.34
C TYR A 137 -4.26 -22.03 -14.74
N ALA A 138 -3.85 -20.83 -14.32
CA ALA A 138 -2.50 -20.33 -14.59
C ALA A 138 -1.42 -21.20 -13.92
N LEU A 139 -1.62 -21.58 -12.67
CA LEU A 139 -0.69 -22.47 -11.93
C LEU A 139 -0.59 -23.85 -12.57
N GLU A 140 -1.71 -24.42 -13.05
CA GLU A 140 -1.70 -25.69 -13.80
C GLU A 140 -0.91 -25.56 -15.10
N LYS A 141 -1.06 -24.44 -15.83
CA LYS A 141 -0.27 -24.18 -17.05
C LYS A 141 1.22 -24.08 -16.75
N ILE A 142 1.60 -23.34 -15.70
CA ILE A 142 3.00 -23.25 -15.27
C ILE A 142 3.54 -24.65 -14.95
N HIS A 143 2.80 -25.43 -14.15
CA HIS A 143 3.21 -26.79 -13.78
C HIS A 143 3.45 -27.71 -14.98
N ILE A 144 2.58 -27.66 -15.99
CA ILE A 144 2.68 -28.49 -17.20
C ILE A 144 3.85 -28.03 -18.10
N THR A 145 4.11 -26.72 -18.16
CA THR A 145 5.10 -26.13 -19.07
C THR A 145 6.49 -25.96 -18.47
N GLN A 146 6.62 -26.16 -17.18
CA GLN A 146 7.89 -26.00 -16.48
C GLN A 146 8.94 -26.97 -17.03
N THR A 147 10.08 -26.43 -17.47
CA THR A 147 11.13 -27.22 -18.10
C THR A 147 12.37 -27.40 -17.23
N LYS A 148 12.66 -26.52 -16.29
CA LYS A 148 13.76 -26.59 -15.30
C LYS A 148 13.66 -25.48 -14.28
N ASP A 149 14.14 -25.75 -13.06
CA ASP A 149 14.39 -24.79 -11.97
C ASP A 149 15.68 -24.00 -12.24
N ALA A 150 15.69 -23.17 -13.28
CA ALA A 150 16.77 -22.20 -13.44
C ALA A 150 16.33 -20.91 -12.74
N LYS A 151 17.04 -20.50 -11.68
CA LYS A 151 16.86 -19.18 -11.11
C LYS A 151 17.13 -18.16 -12.23
N PRO A 152 16.15 -17.34 -12.64
CA PRO A 152 16.39 -16.35 -13.66
C PRO A 152 17.38 -15.31 -13.16
N GLU A 153 18.20 -14.77 -14.05
CA GLU A 153 19.00 -13.58 -13.74
C GLU A 153 18.06 -12.45 -13.34
N PHE A 154 18.35 -11.77 -12.24
CA PHE A 154 17.53 -10.69 -11.74
C PHE A 154 17.85 -9.43 -12.55
N PRO A 155 16.92 -8.86 -13.35
CA PRO A 155 17.22 -7.73 -14.21
C PRO A 155 17.42 -6.43 -13.42
N GLU A 156 18.08 -5.46 -14.05
CA GLU A 156 18.14 -4.09 -13.55
C GLU A 156 16.71 -3.53 -13.40
N PRO A 157 16.48 -2.57 -12.49
CA PRO A 157 15.16 -1.96 -12.34
C PRO A 157 14.65 -1.33 -13.64
N LEU A 158 13.35 -1.38 -13.86
CA LEU A 158 12.68 -0.70 -14.95
C LEU A 158 12.45 0.78 -14.67
N THR A 159 12.32 1.15 -13.38
CA THR A 159 12.15 2.52 -12.89
C THR A 159 13.41 2.98 -12.14
N ASP A 160 13.35 4.16 -11.52
CA ASP A 160 14.43 4.62 -10.62
C ASP A 160 14.58 3.78 -9.35
N ASN A 161 13.56 2.96 -9.05
CA ASN A 161 13.53 1.99 -7.94
C ASN A 161 13.77 2.62 -6.56
N CYS A 162 13.22 3.79 -6.34
CA CYS A 162 13.40 4.53 -5.08
C CYS A 162 12.62 3.92 -3.89
N TYR A 163 11.76 2.93 -4.11
CA TYR A 163 10.86 2.40 -3.06
C TYR A 163 11.22 1.00 -2.55
N GLU A 164 12.14 0.28 -3.18
CA GLU A 164 12.47 -1.11 -2.79
C GLU A 164 12.90 -1.23 -1.32
N LYS A 165 13.62 -0.22 -0.82
CA LYS A 165 14.12 -0.17 0.57
C LYS A 165 13.19 0.57 1.54
N ALA A 166 11.95 0.85 1.15
CA ALA A 166 11.02 1.58 1.98
C ALA A 166 10.85 0.96 3.36
N VAL A 167 10.94 1.78 4.40
CA VAL A 167 10.76 1.40 5.79
C VAL A 167 9.63 2.20 6.43
N ARG A 168 8.92 1.56 7.34
CA ARG A 168 7.85 2.17 8.12
C ARG A 168 8.37 2.54 9.50
N LEU A 169 8.28 3.82 9.83
CA LEU A 169 8.61 4.36 11.15
C LEU A 169 7.32 4.58 11.92
N ASP A 170 7.07 3.79 12.94
CA ASP A 170 5.95 3.92 13.85
C ASP A 170 6.44 3.94 15.31
N ASN A 171 5.55 4.02 16.28
CA ASN A 171 5.93 4.18 17.67
C ASN A 171 6.58 2.94 18.32
N ARG A 172 6.73 1.84 17.59
CA ARG A 172 7.43 0.63 18.03
C ARG A 172 8.93 0.69 17.74
N ASN A 173 9.32 1.41 16.69
CA ASN A 173 10.70 1.44 16.19
C ASN A 173 11.28 2.86 16.06
N TYR A 174 10.47 3.90 16.33
CA TYR A 174 10.93 5.28 16.24
C TYR A 174 10.32 6.16 17.34
N GLU A 175 11.12 7.08 17.89
CA GLU A 175 10.70 8.08 18.87
C GLU A 175 10.99 9.48 18.32
N PRO A 176 10.00 10.20 17.76
CA PRO A 176 10.16 11.55 17.24
C PRO A 176 10.27 12.57 18.35
N GLU A 177 10.82 13.75 18.07
CA GLU A 177 10.61 14.91 18.93
C GLU A 177 9.11 15.19 19.00
N ASN A 178 8.56 15.26 20.21
CA ASN A 178 7.11 15.29 20.42
C ASN A 178 6.69 16.51 21.24
N GLN A 179 5.76 17.27 20.69
CA GLN A 179 5.10 18.37 21.37
C GLN A 179 3.57 18.22 21.28
N GLY A 180 2.97 17.65 22.32
CA GLY A 180 1.51 17.60 22.47
C GLY A 180 0.80 16.39 21.80
N PHE A 181 1.52 15.47 21.17
CA PHE A 181 0.95 14.19 20.73
C PHE A 181 1.00 13.14 21.83
N VAL A 182 0.03 12.27 21.87
CA VAL A 182 -0.05 11.11 22.76
C VAL A 182 0.29 9.85 21.96
N LYS A 183 1.23 9.06 22.48
CA LYS A 183 1.64 7.77 21.90
C LYS A 183 0.52 6.75 22.06
N ASP A 184 0.17 6.06 20.98
CA ASP A 184 -0.77 4.93 21.03
C ASP A 184 -0.09 3.71 21.65
N THR A 185 -0.66 3.20 22.75
CA THR A 185 -0.15 2.05 23.47
C THR A 185 -0.98 0.77 23.25
N ARG A 186 -1.99 0.83 22.39
CA ARG A 186 -2.81 -0.33 22.03
C ARG A 186 -1.96 -1.35 21.28
N VAL A 187 -2.13 -2.63 21.60
CA VAL A 187 -1.42 -3.71 20.91
C VAL A 187 -2.10 -4.00 19.58
N GLN A 188 -1.32 -4.10 18.51
CA GLN A 188 -1.79 -4.61 17.22
C GLN A 188 -1.80 -6.13 17.27
N GLU A 189 -2.97 -6.75 17.09
CA GLU A 189 -3.15 -8.20 17.16
C GLU A 189 -3.09 -8.85 15.76
N GLU A 190 -3.57 -8.16 14.74
CA GLU A 190 -3.63 -8.65 13.36
C GLU A 190 -3.11 -7.60 12.36
N VAL A 191 -2.70 -8.02 11.17
CA VAL A 191 -2.24 -7.13 10.09
C VAL A 191 -3.28 -6.05 9.75
N LYS A 192 -4.56 -6.45 9.68
CA LYS A 192 -5.67 -5.52 9.38
C LYS A 192 -6.00 -4.53 10.50
N ASP A 193 -5.46 -4.72 11.70
CA ASP A 193 -5.61 -3.80 12.84
C ASP A 193 -4.66 -2.60 12.69
N CYS A 194 -4.81 -1.87 11.60
CA CYS A 194 -3.83 -0.95 11.03
C CYS A 194 -3.83 0.46 11.62
N PHE A 195 -4.81 0.82 12.50
CA PHE A 195 -4.90 2.16 13.12
C PHE A 195 -4.24 2.23 14.50
N LYS A 196 -3.18 1.45 14.71
CA LYS A 196 -2.44 1.39 15.97
C LYS A 196 -0.96 1.70 15.76
N ASN A 197 -0.24 1.79 16.85
CA ASN A 197 1.21 2.04 16.89
C ASN A 197 1.62 3.44 16.38
N GLY A 198 0.71 4.40 16.38
CA GLY A 198 0.99 5.78 15.99
C GLY A 198 0.96 6.77 17.15
N TRP A 199 0.64 7.99 16.84
CA TRP A 199 0.50 9.11 17.78
C TRP A 199 -0.76 9.90 17.46
N SER A 200 -1.41 10.48 18.45
CA SER A 200 -2.63 11.25 18.24
C SER A 200 -2.59 12.60 18.97
N ALA A 201 -3.18 13.62 18.38
CA ALA A 201 -3.37 14.92 18.99
C ALA A 201 -4.68 15.58 18.52
N LYS A 202 -5.20 16.54 19.32
CA LYS A 202 -6.37 17.36 18.96
C LYS A 202 -6.06 18.83 18.87
N GLU A 203 -5.09 19.29 19.68
CA GLU A 203 -4.81 20.71 19.84
C GLU A 203 -3.98 21.27 18.69
N LYS A 204 -4.44 22.40 18.13
CA LYS A 204 -3.65 23.18 17.18
C LYS A 204 -2.28 23.54 17.76
N GLY A 205 -1.23 23.39 16.94
CA GLY A 205 0.17 23.62 17.32
C GLY A 205 0.88 22.39 17.88
N ALA A 206 0.17 21.28 18.16
CA ALA A 206 0.85 20.02 18.46
C ALA A 206 1.71 19.57 17.26
N SER A 207 2.92 19.07 17.53
CA SER A 207 3.83 18.64 16.48
C SER A 207 4.65 17.40 16.83
N LEU A 208 5.04 16.66 15.78
CA LEU A 208 6.03 15.59 15.80
C LEU A 208 7.11 15.91 14.81
N THR A 209 8.38 15.77 15.17
CA THR A 209 9.51 15.97 14.25
C THR A 209 10.33 14.69 14.15
N PHE A 210 10.46 14.19 12.91
CA PHE A 210 11.24 13.02 12.56
C PHE A 210 12.54 13.46 11.90
N ALA A 211 13.67 12.94 12.36
CA ALA A 211 14.95 13.02 11.65
C ALA A 211 15.12 11.72 10.86
N VAL A 212 15.12 11.80 9.55
CA VAL A 212 15.11 10.65 8.64
C VAL A 212 16.20 10.77 7.58
N ASN A 213 16.53 9.66 6.91
CA ASN A 213 17.45 9.65 5.80
C ASN A 213 16.80 8.97 4.60
N GLY A 214 16.85 9.60 3.44
CA GLY A 214 16.24 9.06 2.22
C GLY A 214 15.93 10.14 1.18
N SER A 215 15.34 9.76 0.07
CA SER A 215 14.85 10.63 -1.00
C SER A 215 13.32 10.62 -1.14
N GLU A 216 12.67 9.61 -0.52
CA GLU A 216 11.22 9.41 -0.56
C GLU A 216 10.67 9.45 0.86
N ILE A 217 9.68 10.31 1.10
CA ILE A 217 9.03 10.45 2.40
C ILE A 217 7.52 10.51 2.22
N ALA A 218 6.78 9.77 3.04
CA ALA A 218 5.33 9.84 3.08
C ALA A 218 4.80 9.79 4.51
N ALA A 219 3.68 10.47 4.74
CA ALA A 219 2.96 10.45 6.02
C ALA A 219 1.73 9.54 5.91
N GLN A 220 1.63 8.58 6.81
CA GLN A 220 0.47 7.70 6.93
C GLN A 220 -0.37 8.12 8.12
N TYR A 221 -1.64 8.43 7.88
CA TYR A 221 -2.55 8.91 8.90
C TYR A 221 -3.97 8.39 8.69
N LYS A 222 -4.77 8.48 9.73
CA LYS A 222 -6.17 8.09 9.67
C LYS A 222 -7.03 9.26 9.21
N ARG A 223 -7.85 9.04 8.19
CA ARG A 223 -8.97 9.92 7.85
C ARG A 223 -10.25 9.37 8.47
N CYS A 224 -11.00 10.25 9.12
CA CYS A 224 -12.16 9.89 9.93
C CYS A 224 -13.47 10.30 9.27
N VAL A 225 -14.45 9.40 9.26
CA VAL A 225 -15.85 9.72 8.89
C VAL A 225 -16.54 10.56 9.98
N THR A 226 -16.07 10.48 11.24
CA THR A 226 -16.55 11.32 12.35
C THR A 226 -15.88 12.68 12.27
N LYS A 227 -16.62 13.69 11.83
CA LYS A 227 -16.15 15.06 11.58
C LYS A 227 -16.71 16.06 12.59
N PRO A 228 -16.01 17.20 12.85
CA PRO A 228 -14.71 17.56 12.28
C PRO A 228 -13.53 16.81 12.92
N ALA A 229 -12.46 16.62 12.13
CA ALA A 229 -11.18 16.14 12.57
C ALA A 229 -10.09 17.18 12.27
N PRO A 230 -8.97 17.22 13.02
CA PRO A 230 -7.92 18.18 12.79
C PRO A 230 -7.24 18.02 11.43
N VAL A 231 -6.64 19.12 10.96
CA VAL A 231 -5.79 19.18 9.76
C VAL A 231 -4.35 19.45 10.20
N ALA A 232 -3.40 18.74 9.62
CA ALA A 232 -1.97 18.93 9.83
C ALA A 232 -1.27 19.39 8.55
N LEU A 233 -0.06 19.91 8.69
CA LEU A 233 0.92 20.09 7.64
C LEU A 233 2.08 19.09 7.86
N ALA A 234 2.56 18.50 6.79
CA ALA A 234 3.84 17.84 6.74
C ALA A 234 4.85 18.79 6.08
N ILE A 235 5.89 19.14 6.82
CA ILE A 235 6.88 20.16 6.44
C ILE A 235 8.25 19.47 6.40
N VAL A 236 8.90 19.47 5.23
CA VAL A 236 10.25 18.91 5.06
C VAL A 236 11.28 20.03 5.19
N ASP A 237 12.31 19.85 6.01
CA ASP A 237 13.45 20.76 6.22
C ASP A 237 13.05 22.22 6.51
N GLY A 238 11.89 22.41 7.15
CA GLY A 238 11.36 23.73 7.48
C GLY A 238 10.79 24.51 6.28
N ASP A 239 10.64 23.89 5.12
CA ASP A 239 10.08 24.52 3.91
C ASP A 239 8.54 24.58 4.00
N GLU A 240 8.04 25.61 4.68
CA GLU A 240 6.59 25.86 4.81
C GLU A 240 5.90 26.20 3.47
N ALA A 241 6.65 26.70 2.49
CA ALA A 241 6.08 27.07 1.19
C ALA A 241 5.65 25.83 0.38
N HIS A 242 6.27 24.70 0.59
CA HIS A 242 5.96 23.42 -0.06
C HIS A 242 5.36 22.39 0.91
N ALA A 243 4.85 22.82 2.07
CA ALA A 243 4.22 21.95 3.03
C ALA A 243 3.00 21.23 2.45
N VAL A 244 2.89 19.94 2.73
CA VAL A 244 1.78 19.08 2.27
C VAL A 244 0.69 19.02 3.32
N THR A 245 -0.56 19.28 2.90
CA THR A 245 -1.72 19.22 3.79
C THR A 245 -2.14 17.79 4.05
N LEU A 246 -2.29 17.43 5.31
CA LEU A 246 -2.81 16.16 5.79
C LEU A 246 -4.19 16.41 6.44
N ASP A 247 -5.25 16.24 5.67
CA ASP A 247 -6.63 16.46 6.14
C ASP A 247 -7.20 15.14 6.69
N ALA A 248 -7.46 15.09 7.99
CA ALA A 248 -8.04 13.92 8.63
C ALA A 248 -9.56 13.78 8.43
N ASN A 249 -10.22 14.71 7.75
CA ASN A 249 -11.63 14.58 7.41
C ASN A 249 -11.82 13.66 6.21
N PHE A 250 -12.77 12.72 6.30
CA PHE A 250 -13.10 11.79 5.23
C PHE A 250 -14.55 11.95 4.81
N ASP A 251 -14.80 12.18 3.53
CA ASP A 251 -16.14 12.51 3.02
C ASP A 251 -16.93 11.26 2.58
N GLU A 252 -16.28 10.12 2.47
CA GLU A 252 -16.94 8.84 2.23
C GLU A 252 -17.65 8.33 3.50
N ASP A 253 -18.52 7.34 3.36
CA ASP A 253 -19.36 6.81 4.44
C ASP A 253 -19.07 5.35 4.83
N TRP A 254 -18.10 4.72 4.16
CA TRP A 254 -17.78 3.29 4.36
C TRP A 254 -16.90 3.00 5.59
N GLY A 255 -16.40 4.02 6.28
CA GLY A 255 -15.59 3.89 7.50
C GLY A 255 -14.32 4.73 7.47
N ASP A 256 -13.55 4.68 8.55
CA ASP A 256 -12.27 5.38 8.64
C ASP A 256 -11.26 4.80 7.63
N SER A 257 -10.47 5.66 7.00
CA SER A 257 -9.51 5.29 5.95
C SER A 257 -8.07 5.45 6.44
N LEU A 258 -7.23 4.44 6.19
CA LEU A 258 -5.78 4.54 6.33
C LEU A 258 -5.20 5.18 5.07
N THR A 259 -4.84 6.45 5.17
CA THR A 259 -4.37 7.25 4.04
C THR A 259 -2.85 7.41 4.10
N LEU A 260 -2.18 7.21 2.98
CA LEU A 260 -0.76 7.46 2.81
C LEU A 260 -0.57 8.59 1.81
N THR A 261 0.03 9.70 2.25
CA THR A 261 0.27 10.88 1.43
C THR A 261 1.76 11.08 1.22
N PRO A 262 2.27 11.04 -0.04
CA PRO A 262 3.64 11.41 -0.36
C PRO A 262 3.94 12.85 0.08
N VAL A 263 5.07 13.07 0.72
CA VAL A 263 5.51 14.37 1.26
C VAL A 263 6.77 14.85 0.54
N LEU A 264 7.67 13.93 0.23
CA LEU A 264 8.84 14.16 -0.63
C LEU A 264 8.90 13.01 -1.63
N VAL A 265 8.99 13.32 -2.93
CA VAL A 265 9.09 12.35 -4.02
C VAL A 265 10.27 12.72 -4.90
N HIS A 266 11.18 11.77 -5.16
CA HIS A 266 12.44 11.98 -5.89
C HIS A 266 13.21 13.20 -5.37
N GLY A 267 13.20 13.34 -4.04
CA GLY A 267 13.93 14.41 -3.36
C GLY A 267 15.45 14.20 -3.41
N LYS A 268 16.15 15.10 -2.78
CA LYS A 268 17.60 14.93 -2.62
C LYS A 268 17.84 13.78 -1.63
N GLU A 269 18.70 12.84 -2.01
CA GLU A 269 19.14 11.78 -1.09
C GLU A 269 19.91 12.37 0.10
N GLY A 270 19.59 11.95 1.31
CA GLY A 270 20.31 12.37 2.51
C GLY A 270 19.42 12.58 3.73
N ALA A 271 19.95 13.29 4.71
CA ALA A 271 19.28 13.60 5.96
C ALA A 271 18.22 14.70 5.77
N HIS A 272 17.01 14.45 6.26
CA HIS A 272 15.89 15.36 6.27
C HIS A 272 15.24 15.45 7.65
N THR A 273 14.59 16.57 7.91
CA THR A 273 13.65 16.71 9.03
C THR A 273 12.23 16.74 8.47
N VAL A 274 11.31 16.02 9.10
CA VAL A 274 9.89 16.02 8.73
C VAL A 274 9.06 16.41 9.93
N GLU A 275 8.49 17.60 9.92
CA GLU A 275 7.58 18.06 10.95
C GLU A 275 6.13 17.79 10.53
N ILE A 276 5.37 17.09 11.38
CA ILE A 276 3.91 16.95 11.27
C ILE A 276 3.28 17.86 12.30
N ARG A 277 2.69 18.98 11.88
CA ARG A 277 2.17 20.03 12.77
C ARG A 277 0.69 20.27 12.55
N LEU A 278 -0.11 20.23 13.60
CA LEU A 278 -1.54 20.54 13.54
C LEU A 278 -1.77 22.05 13.33
N ILE A 279 -2.50 22.39 12.26
CA ILE A 279 -2.87 23.77 11.93
C ILE A 279 -4.31 24.10 12.33
N SER A 280 -5.11 23.09 12.66
CA SER A 280 -6.46 23.24 13.20
C SER A 280 -6.69 22.24 14.31
N GLY A 281 -7.73 22.46 15.11
CA GLY A 281 -8.18 21.57 16.14
C GLY A 281 -8.19 22.18 17.55
N ASP A 282 -8.96 21.56 18.40
CA ASP A 282 -9.08 21.84 19.84
C ASP A 282 -9.61 20.60 20.59
N SER A 283 -9.63 20.66 21.92
CA SER A 283 -10.05 19.56 22.80
C SER A 283 -11.51 19.13 22.61
N THR A 284 -12.35 19.95 22.00
CA THR A 284 -13.79 19.67 21.80
C THR A 284 -14.07 18.88 20.52
N MET A 285 -13.10 18.74 19.63
CA MET A 285 -13.27 17.97 18.40
C MET A 285 -13.62 16.50 18.69
N PRO A 286 -14.59 15.91 17.96
CA PRO A 286 -14.99 14.52 18.17
C PRO A 286 -13.84 13.56 17.82
N SER A 287 -13.05 13.86 16.80
CA SER A 287 -11.93 13.04 16.36
C SER A 287 -10.57 13.71 16.65
N ALA A 288 -9.54 12.88 16.85
CA ALA A 288 -8.15 13.33 16.87
C ALA A 288 -7.52 13.20 15.49
N PHE A 289 -6.44 13.93 15.23
CA PHE A 289 -5.51 13.59 14.17
C PHE A 289 -4.66 12.40 14.65
N GLU A 290 -4.67 11.31 13.92
CA GLU A 290 -3.89 10.11 14.22
C GLU A 290 -2.84 9.91 13.12
N LEU A 291 -1.57 10.26 13.41
CA LEU A 291 -0.43 9.87 12.59
C LEU A 291 -0.10 8.41 12.91
N ILE A 292 -0.18 7.53 11.93
CA ILE A 292 0.05 6.10 12.12
C ILE A 292 1.53 5.76 11.91
N SER A 293 2.17 6.35 10.89
CA SER A 293 3.59 6.15 10.62
C SER A 293 4.14 7.22 9.66
N VAL A 294 5.45 7.33 9.59
CA VAL A 294 6.17 7.96 8.48
C VAL A 294 6.87 6.85 7.70
N ILE A 295 6.75 6.88 6.37
CA ILE A 295 7.44 5.95 5.47
C ILE A 295 8.58 6.68 4.82
N VAL A 296 9.75 6.05 4.79
CA VAL A 296 10.98 6.62 4.22
C VAL A 296 11.64 5.58 3.35
N SER A 297 12.19 5.99 2.22
CA SER A 297 13.01 5.12 1.38
C SER A 297 14.26 5.84 0.90
N GLU A 298 15.35 5.09 0.88
CA GLU A 298 16.62 5.45 0.26
C GLU A 298 16.68 4.81 -1.14
N LYS A 299 17.31 5.52 -2.07
CA LYS A 299 17.56 5.02 -3.43
C LYS A 299 18.58 3.87 -3.45
#